data_e8f3decf9fb133340a49b80f9ab349f6
#
_entry.id   e8f3decf9fb133340a49b80f9ab349f6
#
_cell.length_a   1.000
_cell.length_b   1.000
_cell.length_c   1.000
_cell.angle_alpha   90.00
_cell.angle_beta   90.00
_cell.angle_gamma   90.00
#
_symmetry.space_group_name_H-M   'P 1'
#
loop_
_entity.id
_entity.type
_entity.pdbx_description
1 polymer ?
#
loop_
_entity_poly.entity_id
_entity_poly.type
_entity_poly.pdbx_seq_one_letter_code
_entity_poly.pdbx_strand_id
1 'polypeptide(L)'
;VGKILDALKENGIDDNTLFVFTSDNGPWLLYGNHGGSAGALREGKGTRFEGGFRVPCVMRWPAKIPDGSVCSELAGSMDLLPTLAAIVGTRLPQKRIIDGKDIRPLMYGESGARSPHAAFYYFSPDGLVGVRSGRWKMLYPHNYNVPLQPGMDGMHGKYGRKSIDLALFDLSTDVGETKNLASQYPEVIEQLESLAEIARKDIGSRSEPGPNSRPIGR
;
A
#
# COMPACT_ATOMS: atom_id res chain seq x y z
N VAL A 1 19.29 -6.94 9.70
CA VAL A 1 19.43 -7.01 8.23
C VAL A 1 20.86 -7.39 7.87
N GLY A 2 21.90 -6.62 8.30
CA GLY A 2 23.30 -6.83 7.91
C GLY A 2 23.75 -8.29 8.07
N LYS A 3 23.65 -8.87 9.25
CA LYS A 3 24.03 -10.28 9.50
C LYS A 3 23.39 -11.32 8.56
N ILE A 4 22.17 -11.06 8.07
CA ILE A 4 21.52 -11.93 7.08
C ILE A 4 22.21 -11.80 5.73
N LEU A 5 22.50 -10.58 5.31
CA LEU A 5 23.20 -10.33 4.04
C LEU A 5 24.63 -10.87 4.07
N ASP A 6 25.32 -10.78 5.22
CA ASP A 6 26.66 -11.36 5.41
C ASP A 6 26.59 -12.90 5.26
N ALA A 7 25.61 -13.55 5.91
CA ALA A 7 25.42 -14.98 5.80
C ALA A 7 25.12 -15.45 4.36
N LEU A 8 24.36 -14.68 3.57
CA LEU A 8 24.11 -15.00 2.15
C LEU A 8 25.41 -15.00 1.34
N LYS A 9 26.29 -14.01 1.58
CA LYS A 9 27.59 -13.91 0.94
C LYS A 9 28.54 -15.03 1.36
N GLU A 10 28.64 -15.30 2.66
CA GLU A 10 29.47 -16.37 3.22
C GLU A 10 29.09 -17.74 2.67
N ASN A 11 27.82 -17.96 2.37
CA ASN A 11 27.33 -19.21 1.78
C ASN A 11 27.32 -19.22 0.25
N GLY A 12 27.77 -18.16 -0.42
CA GLY A 12 27.85 -18.07 -1.89
C GLY A 12 26.51 -18.10 -2.62
N ILE A 13 25.41 -17.72 -1.95
CA ILE A 13 24.05 -17.70 -2.52
C ILE A 13 23.49 -16.29 -2.72
N ASP A 14 24.27 -15.29 -2.45
CA ASP A 14 23.87 -13.87 -2.47
C ASP A 14 23.31 -13.44 -3.84
N ASP A 15 24.01 -13.78 -4.92
CA ASP A 15 23.62 -13.41 -6.28
C ASP A 15 22.32 -14.07 -6.75
N ASN A 16 21.95 -15.20 -6.16
CA ASN A 16 20.73 -15.94 -6.49
C ASN A 16 19.65 -15.85 -5.42
N THR A 17 19.68 -14.80 -4.59
CA THR A 17 18.70 -14.58 -3.53
C THR A 17 18.00 -13.24 -3.69
N LEU A 18 16.67 -13.26 -3.81
CA LEU A 18 15.84 -12.07 -3.66
C LEU A 18 15.63 -11.81 -2.16
N PHE A 19 16.21 -10.72 -1.67
CA PHE A 19 16.00 -10.23 -0.31
C PHE A 19 14.99 -9.07 -0.34
N VAL A 20 13.92 -9.17 0.46
CA VAL A 20 12.89 -8.13 0.59
C VAL A 20 12.80 -7.70 2.05
N PHE A 21 12.98 -6.41 2.31
CA PHE A 21 12.75 -5.79 3.61
C PHE A 21 11.61 -4.79 3.48
N THR A 22 10.52 -5.04 4.19
CA THR A 22 9.31 -4.21 4.16
C THR A 22 8.55 -4.33 5.47
N SER A 23 7.41 -3.66 5.58
CA SER A 23 6.44 -3.76 6.68
C SER A 23 5.07 -4.17 6.13
N ASP A 24 4.23 -4.72 6.98
CA ASP A 24 2.84 -5.09 6.65
C ASP A 24 1.90 -3.88 6.60
N ASN A 25 2.19 -2.85 7.41
CA ASN A 25 1.43 -1.60 7.51
C ASN A 25 2.30 -0.47 8.08
N GLY A 26 1.74 0.73 8.11
CA GLY A 26 2.38 1.88 8.72
C GLY A 26 2.55 1.76 10.24
N PRO A 27 3.24 2.73 10.87
CA PRO A 27 3.56 2.69 12.30
C PRO A 27 2.31 2.74 13.17
N TRP A 28 2.36 2.06 14.30
CA TRP A 28 1.27 2.11 15.28
C TRP A 28 1.45 3.26 16.25
N LEU A 29 1.10 4.46 15.80
CA LEU A 29 1.34 5.73 16.52
C LEU A 29 0.79 5.76 17.96
N LEU A 30 -0.23 4.93 18.26
CA LEU A 30 -0.79 4.83 19.61
C LEU A 30 0.23 4.36 20.65
N TYR A 31 1.26 3.63 20.25
CA TYR A 31 2.33 3.17 21.14
C TYR A 31 3.45 4.19 21.35
N GLY A 32 3.35 5.40 20.78
CA GLY A 32 4.30 6.48 20.98
C GLY A 32 5.74 6.07 20.60
N ASN A 33 6.67 6.10 21.59
CA ASN A 33 8.08 5.81 21.35
C ASN A 33 8.38 4.38 20.86
N HIS A 34 7.41 3.46 20.91
CA HIS A 34 7.50 2.08 20.38
C HIS A 34 6.75 1.90 19.05
N GLY A 35 5.92 2.85 18.67
CA GLY A 35 5.04 2.74 17.51
C GLY A 35 5.73 2.91 16.16
N GLY A 36 6.96 3.41 16.16
CA GLY A 36 7.64 3.84 14.95
C GLY A 36 7.22 5.24 14.51
N SER A 37 7.62 5.64 13.30
CA SER A 37 7.33 6.94 12.72
C SER A 37 6.87 6.81 11.27
N ALA A 38 5.83 7.55 10.89
CA ALA A 38 5.40 7.69 9.51
C ALA A 38 6.21 8.76 8.74
N GLY A 39 7.14 9.45 9.40
CA GLY A 39 7.91 10.53 8.78
C GLY A 39 7.00 11.66 8.30
N ALA A 40 7.08 11.98 7.01
CA ALA A 40 6.26 13.02 6.39
C ALA A 40 4.83 12.56 6.04
N LEU A 41 4.52 11.28 6.18
CA LEU A 41 3.22 10.71 5.81
C LEU A 41 2.19 10.99 6.91
N ARG A 42 0.96 11.21 6.51
CA ARG A 42 -0.15 11.48 7.44
C ARG A 42 -0.59 10.22 8.16
N GLU A 43 -0.81 10.34 9.48
CA GLU A 43 -1.34 9.30 10.36
C GLU A 43 -0.51 8.01 10.35
N GLY A 44 -1.13 6.86 10.67
CA GLY A 44 -0.45 5.56 10.77
C GLY A 44 -1.43 4.40 10.70
N LYS A 45 -0.99 3.25 11.22
CA LYS A 45 -1.74 1.99 11.23
C LYS A 45 -3.21 2.18 11.59
N GLY A 46 -4.09 1.57 10.78
CA GLY A 46 -5.53 1.61 10.98
C GLY A 46 -6.25 2.79 10.31
N THR A 47 -5.51 3.73 9.70
CA THR A 47 -6.10 4.82 8.91
C THR A 47 -5.92 4.58 7.40
N ARG A 48 -6.61 5.34 6.56
CA ARG A 48 -6.54 5.25 5.09
C ARG A 48 -5.64 6.32 4.47
N PHE A 49 -4.92 7.07 5.32
CA PHE A 49 -3.88 7.99 4.90
C PHE A 49 -2.60 7.26 4.51
N GLU A 50 -1.70 7.96 3.83
CA GLU A 50 -0.44 7.36 3.36
C GLU A 50 0.36 6.74 4.51
N GLY A 51 0.39 7.37 5.69
CA GLY A 51 1.08 6.83 6.86
C GLY A 51 0.54 5.49 7.37
N GLY A 52 -0.71 5.12 7.02
CA GLY A 52 -1.28 3.83 7.37
C GLY A 52 -0.95 2.71 6.37
N PHE A 53 -0.71 3.06 5.11
CA PHE A 53 -0.59 2.10 4.01
C PHE A 53 0.77 2.11 3.33
N ARG A 54 1.40 3.28 3.16
CA ARG A 54 2.69 3.38 2.50
C ARG A 54 3.79 3.02 3.48
N VAL A 55 4.53 1.97 3.15
CA VAL A 55 5.59 1.41 3.98
C VAL A 55 6.93 1.46 3.25
N PRO A 56 8.06 1.49 3.98
CA PRO A 56 9.36 1.29 3.35
C PRO A 56 9.41 -0.10 2.72
N CYS A 57 9.96 -0.17 1.52
CA CYS A 57 10.22 -1.42 0.83
C CYS A 57 11.59 -1.33 0.16
N VAL A 58 12.49 -2.21 0.58
CA VAL A 58 13.83 -2.33 -0.01
C VAL A 58 13.96 -3.75 -0.55
N MET A 59 14.25 -3.86 -1.83
CA MET A 59 14.47 -5.14 -2.50
C MET A 59 15.91 -5.21 -2.99
N ARG A 60 16.54 -6.35 -2.78
CA ARG A 60 17.91 -6.60 -3.20
C ARG A 60 18.02 -7.97 -3.85
N TRP A 61 18.55 -7.99 -5.07
CA TRP A 61 18.91 -9.19 -5.81
C TRP A 61 20.07 -8.82 -6.75
N PRO A 62 21.33 -9.03 -6.36
CA PRO A 62 22.48 -8.50 -7.09
C PRO A 62 22.50 -8.86 -8.58
N ALA A 63 22.08 -10.09 -8.93
CA ALA A 63 22.04 -10.54 -10.33
C ALA A 63 20.89 -9.93 -11.16
N LYS A 64 19.90 -9.22 -10.56
CA LYS A 64 18.66 -8.82 -11.26
C LYS A 64 18.22 -7.39 -10.99
N ILE A 65 18.43 -6.87 -9.81
CA ILE A 65 17.97 -5.53 -9.41
C ILE A 65 19.17 -4.57 -9.43
N PRO A 66 19.12 -3.49 -10.23
CA PRO A 66 20.21 -2.52 -10.28
C PRO A 66 20.42 -1.84 -8.93
N ASP A 67 21.67 -1.72 -8.52
CA ASP A 67 22.07 -1.05 -7.29
C ASP A 67 21.65 0.43 -7.29
N GLY A 68 21.15 0.92 -6.14
CA GLY A 68 20.77 2.30 -5.95
C GLY A 68 19.54 2.75 -6.74
N SER A 69 18.85 1.84 -7.44
CA SER A 69 17.63 2.17 -8.17
C SER A 69 16.50 2.56 -7.22
N VAL A 70 15.68 3.54 -7.64
CA VAL A 70 14.49 3.99 -6.92
C VAL A 70 13.29 3.91 -7.85
N CYS A 71 12.23 3.25 -7.41
CA CYS A 71 10.96 3.17 -8.11
C CYS A 71 9.87 3.87 -7.31
N SER A 72 9.18 4.84 -7.93
CA SER A 72 8.04 5.57 -7.32
C SER A 72 6.69 5.11 -7.84
N GLU A 73 6.65 4.09 -8.69
CA GLU A 73 5.42 3.52 -9.22
C GLU A 73 4.65 2.78 -8.11
N LEU A 74 3.32 2.77 -8.24
CA LEU A 74 2.43 2.11 -7.30
C LEU A 74 2.62 0.58 -7.36
N ALA A 75 2.97 -0.01 -6.24
CA ALA A 75 3.03 -1.45 -6.02
C ALA A 75 2.57 -1.78 -4.60
N GLY A 76 2.15 -3.00 -4.36
CA GLY A 76 1.67 -3.44 -3.06
C GLY A 76 2.21 -4.81 -2.66
N SER A 77 2.08 -5.15 -1.38
CA SER A 77 2.47 -6.47 -0.86
C SER A 77 1.73 -7.64 -1.55
N MET A 78 0.52 -7.38 -2.06
CA MET A 78 -0.24 -8.36 -2.85
C MET A 78 0.45 -8.76 -4.15
N ASP A 79 1.35 -7.94 -4.68
CA ASP A 79 2.09 -8.17 -5.91
C ASP A 79 3.23 -9.18 -5.73
N LEU A 80 3.64 -9.45 -4.49
CA LEU A 80 4.73 -10.39 -4.21
C LEU A 80 4.39 -11.80 -4.70
N LEU A 81 3.17 -12.28 -4.46
CA LEU A 81 2.78 -13.63 -4.87
C LEU A 81 2.86 -13.84 -6.40
N PRO A 82 2.21 -13.03 -7.26
CA PRO A 82 2.32 -13.21 -8.71
C PRO A 82 3.74 -12.94 -9.24
N THR A 83 4.46 -12.01 -8.65
CA THR A 83 5.85 -11.73 -9.01
C THR A 83 6.77 -12.91 -8.72
N LEU A 84 6.68 -13.48 -7.53
CA LEU A 84 7.47 -14.67 -7.15
C LEU A 84 7.09 -15.89 -8.00
N ALA A 85 5.80 -16.10 -8.26
CA ALA A 85 5.35 -17.17 -9.16
C ALA A 85 5.98 -17.04 -10.56
N ALA A 86 6.02 -15.81 -11.10
CA ALA A 86 6.63 -15.54 -12.39
C ALA A 86 8.16 -15.70 -12.36
N ILE A 87 8.84 -15.35 -11.27
CA ILE A 87 10.27 -15.54 -11.09
C ILE A 87 10.65 -17.03 -11.13
N VAL A 88 9.88 -17.88 -10.43
CA VAL A 88 10.16 -19.33 -10.38
C VAL A 88 9.49 -20.12 -11.50
N GLY A 89 8.81 -19.45 -12.44
CA GLY A 89 8.18 -20.10 -13.60
C GLY A 89 6.96 -20.96 -13.26
N THR A 90 6.29 -20.69 -12.15
CA THR A 90 5.08 -21.43 -11.76
C THR A 90 3.80 -20.66 -12.10
N ARG A 91 2.66 -21.36 -12.15
CA ARG A 91 1.35 -20.77 -12.43
C ARG A 91 0.61 -20.43 -11.15
N LEU A 92 -0.09 -19.31 -11.18
CA LEU A 92 -1.02 -18.93 -10.10
C LEU A 92 -2.27 -19.83 -10.09
N PRO A 93 -2.92 -20.02 -8.93
CA PRO A 93 -4.18 -20.75 -8.84
C PRO A 93 -5.28 -20.11 -9.72
N GLN A 94 -5.83 -20.89 -10.65
CA GLN A 94 -6.84 -20.39 -11.58
C GLN A 94 -8.23 -20.21 -10.96
N LYS A 95 -8.51 -20.90 -9.85
CA LYS A 95 -9.82 -20.89 -9.16
C LYS A 95 -9.98 -19.75 -8.15
N ARG A 96 -8.96 -18.93 -7.98
CA ARG A 96 -8.96 -17.79 -7.04
C ARG A 96 -8.61 -16.51 -7.77
N ILE A 97 -9.32 -15.44 -7.45
CA ILE A 97 -8.95 -14.11 -7.91
C ILE A 97 -7.72 -13.67 -7.12
N ILE A 98 -6.67 -13.30 -7.83
CA ILE A 98 -5.44 -12.74 -7.28
C ILE A 98 -5.40 -11.27 -7.69
N ASP A 99 -5.48 -10.37 -6.71
CA ASP A 99 -5.49 -8.92 -6.94
C ASP A 99 -4.13 -8.38 -7.33
N GLY A 100 -3.06 -9.01 -6.83
CA GLY A 100 -1.69 -8.65 -7.16
C GLY A 100 -1.34 -8.89 -8.62
N LYS A 101 -0.31 -8.19 -9.07
CA LYS A 101 0.22 -8.24 -10.44
C LYS A 101 1.72 -8.51 -10.40
N ASP A 102 2.27 -8.98 -11.51
CA ASP A 102 3.70 -9.13 -11.69
C ASP A 102 4.38 -7.76 -11.82
N ILE A 103 5.25 -7.43 -10.87
CA ILE A 103 5.99 -6.17 -10.81
C ILE A 103 7.48 -6.34 -11.13
N ARG A 104 7.89 -7.45 -11.75
CA ARG A 104 9.29 -7.65 -12.18
C ARG A 104 9.86 -6.50 -12.99
N PRO A 105 9.12 -5.90 -13.97
CA PRO A 105 9.61 -4.74 -14.71
C PRO A 105 10.00 -3.56 -13.81
N LEU A 106 9.21 -3.30 -12.76
CA LEU A 106 9.50 -2.24 -11.78
C LEU A 106 10.72 -2.62 -10.93
N MET A 107 10.79 -3.87 -10.46
CA MET A 107 11.90 -4.37 -9.63
C MET A 107 13.23 -4.35 -10.39
N TYR A 108 13.22 -4.71 -11.66
CA TYR A 108 14.43 -4.79 -12.49
C TYR A 108 14.85 -3.45 -13.09
N GLY A 109 14.09 -2.38 -12.82
CA GLY A 109 14.40 -1.05 -13.34
C GLY A 109 14.30 -0.96 -14.87
N GLU A 110 13.39 -1.73 -15.49
CA GLU A 110 13.20 -1.70 -16.94
C GLU A 110 12.77 -0.31 -17.41
N SER A 111 13.39 0.16 -18.47
CA SER A 111 13.11 1.48 -19.00
C SER A 111 11.64 1.62 -19.41
N GLY A 112 10.99 2.67 -18.92
CA GLY A 112 9.57 2.93 -19.19
C GLY A 112 8.58 2.04 -18.42
N ALA A 113 9.05 1.18 -17.50
CA ALA A 113 8.18 0.37 -16.67
C ALA A 113 7.18 1.25 -15.88
N ARG A 114 5.92 0.86 -15.88
CA ARG A 114 4.83 1.52 -15.15
C ARG A 114 4.12 0.52 -14.26
N SER A 115 3.47 1.05 -13.22
CA SER A 115 2.61 0.24 -12.38
C SER A 115 1.58 -0.55 -13.21
N PRO A 116 1.43 -1.85 -12.98
CA PRO A 116 0.37 -2.63 -13.63
C PRO A 116 -1.02 -2.35 -13.04
N HIS A 117 -1.11 -1.53 -11.99
CA HIS A 117 -2.36 -1.15 -11.34
C HIS A 117 -2.86 0.19 -11.87
N ALA A 118 -4.05 0.20 -12.45
CA ALA A 118 -4.75 1.44 -12.83
C ALA A 118 -5.14 2.25 -11.58
N ALA A 119 -5.48 1.55 -10.50
CA ALA A 119 -5.81 2.16 -9.21
C ALA A 119 -5.50 1.23 -8.04
N PHE A 120 -5.36 1.82 -6.85
CA PHE A 120 -5.35 1.13 -5.57
C PHE A 120 -6.58 1.54 -4.78
N TYR A 121 -7.27 0.55 -4.20
CA TYR A 121 -8.55 0.74 -3.53
C TYR A 121 -8.42 0.53 -2.03
N TYR A 122 -8.92 1.49 -1.26
CA TYR A 122 -8.90 1.44 0.21
C TYR A 122 -10.27 0.98 0.70
N PHE A 123 -10.34 -0.25 1.17
CA PHE A 123 -11.56 -0.82 1.73
C PHE A 123 -11.59 -0.77 3.27
N SER A 124 -12.79 -0.67 3.80
CA SER A 124 -13.14 -0.98 5.18
C SER A 124 -14.14 -2.16 5.17
N PRO A 125 -14.50 -2.72 6.36
CA PRO A 125 -15.59 -3.70 6.42
C PRO A 125 -16.90 -3.21 5.82
N ASP A 126 -17.14 -1.90 5.84
CA ASP A 126 -18.38 -1.27 5.37
C ASP A 126 -18.32 -0.89 3.88
N GLY A 127 -17.22 -1.17 3.20
CA GLY A 127 -17.05 -0.93 1.77
C GLY A 127 -15.85 -0.05 1.41
N LEU A 128 -15.89 0.50 0.21
CA LEU A 128 -14.82 1.33 -0.35
C LEU A 128 -14.75 2.69 0.36
N VAL A 129 -13.57 3.04 0.85
CA VAL A 129 -13.29 4.30 1.59
C VAL A 129 -12.44 5.26 0.79
N GLY A 130 -11.72 4.79 -0.22
CA GLY A 130 -10.93 5.67 -1.07
C GLY A 130 -10.33 4.97 -2.28
N VAL A 131 -9.80 5.77 -3.19
CA VAL A 131 -9.15 5.34 -4.44
C VAL A 131 -7.91 6.17 -4.68
N ARG A 132 -6.82 5.53 -5.08
CA ARG A 132 -5.62 6.18 -5.57
C ARG A 132 -5.34 5.73 -7.01
N SER A 133 -5.12 6.69 -7.91
CA SER A 133 -4.65 6.44 -9.26
C SER A 133 -3.53 7.43 -9.59
N GLY A 134 -2.37 6.89 -9.96
CA GLY A 134 -1.17 7.69 -10.15
C GLY A 134 -0.85 8.55 -8.92
N ARG A 135 -0.78 9.87 -9.11
CA ARG A 135 -0.51 10.84 -8.04
C ARG A 135 -1.75 11.24 -7.23
N TRP A 136 -2.95 11.00 -7.75
CA TRP A 136 -4.18 11.44 -7.14
C TRP A 136 -4.76 10.41 -6.18
N LYS A 137 -5.17 10.87 -5.00
CA LYS A 137 -5.84 10.04 -4.00
C LYS A 137 -7.10 10.74 -3.52
N MET A 138 -8.21 10.04 -3.64
CA MET A 138 -9.52 10.45 -3.14
C MET A 138 -9.91 9.61 -1.93
N LEU A 139 -10.41 10.26 -0.89
CA LEU A 139 -11.02 9.62 0.27
C LEU A 139 -12.48 10.08 0.40
N TYR A 140 -13.37 9.12 0.63
CA TYR A 140 -14.77 9.39 0.96
C TYR A 140 -14.92 9.86 2.41
N PRO A 141 -16.03 10.52 2.76
CA PRO A 141 -16.32 10.89 4.13
C PRO A 141 -16.27 9.67 5.06
N HIS A 142 -15.45 9.72 6.09
CA HIS A 142 -15.36 8.66 7.09
C HIS A 142 -14.75 9.13 8.40
N ASN A 143 -14.98 8.35 9.46
CA ASN A 143 -14.33 8.55 10.74
C ASN A 143 -13.06 7.71 10.83
N TYR A 144 -12.04 8.22 11.52
CA TYR A 144 -10.80 7.52 11.77
C TYR A 144 -10.28 7.77 13.18
N ASN A 145 -9.52 6.83 13.70
CA ASN A 145 -8.92 6.95 15.02
C ASN A 145 -7.58 7.70 14.94
N VAL A 146 -7.32 8.53 15.95
CA VAL A 146 -6.06 9.25 16.13
C VAL A 146 -5.54 9.03 17.54
N PRO A 147 -4.23 9.02 17.80
CA PRO A 147 -3.71 9.03 19.16
C PRO A 147 -3.97 10.40 19.79
N LEU A 148 -4.77 10.45 20.86
CA LEU A 148 -4.93 11.64 21.71
C LEU A 148 -3.76 11.79 22.67
N GLN A 149 -3.37 10.69 23.27
CA GLN A 149 -2.23 10.57 24.16
C GLN A 149 -1.44 9.34 23.69
N PRO A 150 -0.33 9.53 22.97
CA PRO A 150 0.55 8.42 22.63
C PRO A 150 1.02 7.69 23.88
N GLY A 151 1.14 6.38 23.79
CA GLY A 151 1.67 5.55 24.86
C GLY A 151 3.17 5.72 25.04
N MET A 152 3.72 5.00 25.98
CA MET A 152 5.14 4.97 26.29
C MET A 152 5.53 3.61 26.85
N ASP A 153 6.79 3.22 26.62
CA ASP A 153 7.42 2.05 27.23
C ASP A 153 6.63 0.73 27.08
N GLY A 154 6.11 0.51 25.88
CA GLY A 154 5.35 -0.69 25.53
C GLY A 154 3.85 -0.64 25.87
N MET A 155 3.40 0.41 26.57
CA MET A 155 1.99 0.62 26.86
C MET A 155 1.32 1.45 25.76
N HIS A 156 0.12 1.04 25.34
CA HIS A 156 -0.67 1.83 24.39
C HIS A 156 -1.27 3.07 25.07
N GLY A 157 -1.43 4.13 24.29
CA GLY A 157 -2.07 5.36 24.70
C GLY A 157 -3.59 5.32 24.57
N LYS A 158 -4.21 6.52 24.49
CA LYS A 158 -5.65 6.69 24.29
C LYS A 158 -5.98 7.15 22.88
N TYR A 159 -6.98 6.51 22.29
CA TYR A 159 -7.55 6.93 21.02
C TYR A 159 -8.52 8.10 21.17
N GLY A 160 -8.47 9.00 20.20
CA GLY A 160 -9.54 9.91 19.85
C GLY A 160 -10.13 9.56 18.49
N ARG A 161 -11.14 10.32 18.10
CA ARG A 161 -11.82 10.13 16.82
C ARG A 161 -11.87 11.45 16.07
N LYS A 162 -11.56 11.40 14.78
CA LYS A 162 -11.71 12.51 13.83
C LYS A 162 -12.53 12.05 12.65
N SER A 163 -13.08 13.00 11.92
CA SER A 163 -13.74 12.78 10.63
C SER A 163 -12.97 13.49 9.51
N ILE A 164 -13.14 13.00 8.32
CA ILE A 164 -12.75 13.67 7.09
C ILE A 164 -13.97 13.69 6.16
N ASP A 165 -14.20 14.80 5.49
CA ASP A 165 -15.15 14.93 4.40
C ASP A 165 -14.52 14.37 3.10
N LEU A 166 -15.26 14.46 1.97
CA LEU A 166 -14.69 14.13 0.67
C LEU A 166 -13.41 14.93 0.45
N ALA A 167 -12.32 14.22 0.22
CA ALA A 167 -11.01 14.82 0.06
C ALA A 167 -10.27 14.27 -1.14
N LEU A 168 -9.54 15.16 -1.82
CA LEU A 168 -8.63 14.85 -2.92
C LEU A 168 -7.23 15.38 -2.59
N PHE A 169 -6.24 14.54 -2.75
CA PHE A 169 -4.83 14.86 -2.51
C PHE A 169 -3.97 14.61 -3.74
N ASP A 170 -3.02 15.50 -4.01
CA ASP A 170 -1.96 15.30 -4.99
C ASP A 170 -0.69 14.82 -4.27
N LEU A 171 -0.48 13.51 -4.23
CA LEU A 171 0.65 12.91 -3.51
C LEU A 171 2.02 13.21 -4.13
N SER A 172 2.08 13.80 -5.33
CA SER A 172 3.35 14.20 -5.93
C SER A 172 3.92 15.47 -5.30
N THR A 173 3.05 16.32 -4.73
CA THR A 173 3.41 17.61 -4.11
C THR A 173 3.04 17.69 -2.64
N ASP A 174 2.11 16.85 -2.18
CA ASP A 174 1.58 16.82 -0.81
C ASP A 174 1.48 15.37 -0.30
N VAL A 175 2.61 14.75 -0.06
CA VAL A 175 2.69 13.39 0.47
C VAL A 175 2.11 13.26 1.88
N GLY A 176 2.02 14.38 2.60
CA GLY A 176 1.44 14.49 3.94
C GLY A 176 -0.08 14.67 3.96
N GLU A 177 -0.74 14.71 2.79
CA GLU A 177 -2.20 14.81 2.67
C GLU A 177 -2.79 15.97 3.49
N THR A 178 -2.14 17.13 3.41
CA THR A 178 -2.46 18.33 4.22
C THR A 178 -3.48 19.24 3.54
N LYS A 179 -3.52 19.25 2.19
CA LYS A 179 -4.33 20.15 1.40
C LYS A 179 -5.41 19.41 0.63
N ASN A 180 -6.66 19.57 1.04
CA ASN A 180 -7.80 19.05 0.28
C ASN A 180 -8.04 19.86 -1.00
N LEU A 181 -7.96 19.21 -2.15
CA LEU A 181 -8.09 19.80 -3.48
C LEU A 181 -9.43 19.45 -4.16
N ALA A 182 -10.38 18.79 -3.47
CA ALA A 182 -11.61 18.27 -4.07
C ALA A 182 -12.44 19.35 -4.81
N SER A 183 -12.53 20.55 -4.24
CA SER A 183 -13.27 21.67 -4.86
C SER A 183 -12.55 22.30 -6.05
N GLN A 184 -11.24 22.07 -6.21
CA GLN A 184 -10.43 22.68 -7.26
C GLN A 184 -10.32 21.80 -8.50
N TYR A 185 -10.52 20.47 -8.36
CA TYR A 185 -10.35 19.48 -9.42
C TYR A 185 -11.53 18.50 -9.51
N PRO A 186 -12.77 19.01 -9.79
CA PRO A 186 -13.94 18.15 -9.90
C PRO A 186 -13.81 17.08 -10.99
N GLU A 187 -13.12 17.36 -12.08
CA GLU A 187 -12.85 16.40 -13.16
C GLU A 187 -11.99 15.22 -12.71
N VAL A 188 -11.08 15.44 -11.76
CA VAL A 188 -10.27 14.35 -11.18
C VAL A 188 -11.13 13.49 -10.25
N ILE A 189 -12.03 14.11 -9.49
CA ILE A 189 -13.02 13.38 -8.67
C ILE A 189 -13.85 12.46 -9.55
N GLU A 190 -14.39 12.93 -10.68
CA GLU A 190 -15.18 12.12 -11.61
C GLU A 190 -14.40 10.94 -12.18
N GLN A 191 -13.13 11.15 -12.53
CA GLN A 191 -12.25 10.07 -13.00
C GLN A 191 -12.03 9.01 -11.93
N LEU A 192 -11.73 9.41 -10.68
CA LEU A 192 -11.51 8.49 -9.58
C LEU A 192 -12.81 7.80 -9.15
N GLU A 193 -13.95 8.49 -9.24
CA GLU A 193 -15.28 7.90 -8.98
C GLU A 193 -15.60 6.80 -9.99
N SER A 194 -15.26 6.99 -11.25
CA SER A 194 -15.43 5.96 -12.29
C SER A 194 -14.63 4.68 -11.96
N LEU A 195 -13.42 4.81 -11.44
CA LEU A 195 -12.61 3.69 -10.96
C LEU A 195 -13.21 3.07 -9.69
N ALA A 196 -13.72 3.91 -8.78
CA ALA A 196 -14.38 3.47 -7.56
C ALA A 196 -15.61 2.60 -7.83
N GLU A 197 -16.43 2.98 -8.81
CA GLU A 197 -17.61 2.22 -9.22
C GLU A 197 -17.27 0.82 -9.74
N ILE A 198 -16.15 0.68 -10.44
CA ILE A 198 -15.66 -0.65 -10.86
C ILE A 198 -15.39 -1.52 -9.63
N ALA A 199 -14.67 -0.98 -8.63
CA ALA A 199 -14.32 -1.73 -7.43
C ALA A 199 -15.54 -2.02 -6.54
N ARG A 200 -16.50 -1.09 -6.42
CA ARG A 200 -17.74 -1.32 -5.68
C ARG A 200 -18.56 -2.45 -6.31
N LYS A 201 -18.70 -2.44 -7.63
CA LYS A 201 -19.43 -3.49 -8.36
C LYS A 201 -18.73 -4.84 -8.29
N ASP A 202 -17.40 -4.85 -8.25
CA ASP A 202 -16.59 -6.07 -8.21
C ASP A 202 -16.59 -6.72 -6.81
N ILE A 203 -16.25 -5.94 -5.80
CA ILE A 203 -15.99 -6.42 -4.43
C ILE A 203 -17.21 -6.23 -3.53
N GLY A 204 -17.90 -5.09 -3.64
CA GLY A 204 -19.02 -4.71 -2.79
C GLY A 204 -18.59 -4.31 -1.38
N SER A 205 -19.44 -4.62 -0.40
CA SER A 205 -19.24 -4.39 1.02
C SER A 205 -19.49 -5.69 1.81
N ARG A 206 -19.31 -5.64 3.13
CA ARG A 206 -19.63 -6.77 4.00
C ARG A 206 -21.13 -7.10 4.02
N SER A 207 -21.98 -6.08 3.97
CA SER A 207 -23.45 -6.24 3.95
C SER A 207 -23.99 -6.60 2.56
N GLU A 208 -23.30 -6.12 1.51
CA GLU A 208 -23.68 -6.33 0.11
C GLU A 208 -22.45 -6.77 -0.69
N PRO A 209 -22.04 -8.05 -0.58
CA PRO A 209 -20.90 -8.58 -1.32
C PRO A 209 -21.10 -8.50 -2.82
N GLY A 210 -20.09 -8.02 -3.53
CA GLY A 210 -20.09 -8.06 -5.00
C GLY A 210 -19.83 -9.47 -5.54
N PRO A 211 -20.03 -9.69 -6.85
CA PRO A 211 -19.91 -11.00 -7.49
C PRO A 211 -18.50 -11.61 -7.36
N ASN A 212 -17.50 -10.79 -7.25
CA ASN A 212 -16.11 -11.20 -7.11
C ASN A 212 -15.55 -10.88 -5.71
N SER A 213 -16.40 -10.77 -4.70
CA SER A 213 -15.95 -10.63 -3.32
C SER A 213 -15.01 -11.77 -2.96
N ARG A 214 -13.88 -11.47 -2.27
CA ARG A 214 -12.84 -12.46 -1.96
C ARG A 214 -13.29 -13.24 -0.72
N PRO A 215 -13.71 -14.52 -0.82
CA PRO A 215 -14.10 -15.29 0.34
C PRO A 215 -12.89 -15.55 1.24
N ILE A 216 -13.16 -15.67 2.54
CA ILE A 216 -12.14 -16.08 3.51
C ILE A 216 -11.61 -17.45 3.09
N GLY A 217 -10.29 -17.59 3.04
CA GLY A 217 -9.63 -18.86 2.72
C GLY A 217 -10.00 -19.93 3.76
N ARG A 218 -10.48 -21.08 3.30
CA ARG A 218 -10.69 -22.29 4.10
C ARG A 218 -9.62 -23.30 3.78
#